data_912da86d73bb76cbf685f7140f60f985
#
_entry.id   912da86d73bb76cbf685f7140f60f985
#
_cell.length_a   1.000
_cell.length_b   1.000
_cell.length_c   1.000
_cell.angle_alpha   90.00
_cell.angle_beta   90.00
_cell.angle_gamma   90.00
#
_symmetry.space_group_name_H-M   'P 1'
#
loop_
_entity.id
_entity.type
_entity.pdbx_description
1 polymer ?
#
loop_
_entity_poly.entity_id
_entity_poly.type
_entity_poly.pdbx_seq_one_letter_code
_entity_poly.pdbx_strand_id
1 'polypeptide(L)'
;CHNWLLERLGADWTLRSSIARIREQGDTVYKGVFEDVQLQRAINEAVGGFFSASHLETYAQCPYRFLLSYVWKQQQYEELTETVEPAVEGSLLHDVLARFMAGHLHEKLTKYPPTELISQLDDIMTSVCDEYITGKKIAVTDFWPSQRRKLNLLLRRWLQRELVYQKKWEPFVPVKIEWDFGRNGSAPLVLEVNGGKIYLNGRIDRIDSDGNGIFVTDYKRSQTPSGSELTEGLDLQIPVYLMALAALEPQSKVLGGGYYSLKEAKRKGGFAMQTLGKTPFTTRSEER
;
A
#
# COMPACT_ATOMS: atom_id res chain seq x y z
N CYS A 1 20.23 -2.64 -3.72
CA CYS A 1 20.36 -2.43 -5.17
C CYS A 1 21.24 -3.45 -5.87
N HIS A 2 22.46 -3.65 -5.33
CA HIS A 2 23.48 -4.49 -5.98
C HIS A 2 23.01 -5.93 -6.19
N ASN A 3 22.46 -6.57 -5.18
CA ASN A 3 22.04 -7.96 -5.26
C ASN A 3 20.86 -8.15 -6.25
N TRP A 4 19.89 -7.22 -6.25
CA TRP A 4 18.77 -7.29 -7.18
C TRP A 4 19.17 -7.24 -8.65
N LEU A 5 20.14 -6.35 -9.00
CA LEU A 5 20.62 -6.22 -10.37
C LEU A 5 21.41 -7.46 -10.79
N LEU A 6 22.22 -8.03 -9.89
CA LEU A 6 23.02 -9.21 -10.14
C LEU A 6 22.19 -10.50 -10.24
N GLU A 7 21.14 -10.62 -9.46
CA GLU A 7 20.18 -11.74 -9.54
C GLU A 7 19.44 -11.74 -10.88
N ARG A 8 19.14 -10.54 -11.40
CA ARG A 8 18.39 -10.36 -12.66
C ARG A 8 19.23 -10.54 -13.91
N LEU A 9 20.48 -10.10 -13.89
CA LEU A 9 21.35 -10.13 -15.04
C LEU A 9 22.09 -11.47 -15.21
N GLY A 10 21.81 -12.45 -14.34
CA GLY A 10 22.42 -13.78 -14.40
C GLY A 10 23.91 -13.81 -14.10
N ALA A 11 24.56 -14.91 -14.46
CA ALA A 11 25.97 -15.17 -14.19
C ALA A 11 26.95 -14.50 -15.17
N ASP A 12 26.56 -13.43 -15.87
CA ASP A 12 27.48 -12.74 -16.77
C ASP A 12 28.53 -11.96 -15.97
N TRP A 13 29.70 -12.56 -15.89
CA TRP A 13 30.91 -12.06 -15.22
C TRP A 13 31.35 -10.70 -15.78
N THR A 14 31.22 -10.50 -17.08
CA THR A 14 31.63 -9.26 -17.77
C THR A 14 30.79 -8.08 -17.32
N LEU A 15 29.50 -8.28 -17.19
CA LEU A 15 28.57 -7.25 -16.71
C LEU A 15 28.80 -6.96 -15.23
N ARG A 16 29.02 -7.99 -14.38
CA ARG A 16 29.36 -7.83 -12.97
C ARG A 16 30.65 -7.03 -12.78
N SER A 17 31.70 -7.33 -13.53
CA SER A 17 32.98 -6.62 -13.45
C SER A 17 32.86 -5.18 -13.97
N SER A 18 32.03 -4.94 -14.99
CA SER A 18 31.75 -3.59 -15.49
C SER A 18 31.00 -2.75 -14.45
N ILE A 19 29.95 -3.30 -13.81
CA ILE A 19 29.22 -2.63 -12.74
C ILE A 19 30.11 -2.34 -11.54
N ALA A 20 31.00 -3.27 -11.15
CA ALA A 20 31.95 -3.06 -10.06
C ALA A 20 32.94 -1.93 -10.38
N ARG A 21 33.46 -1.89 -11.59
CA ARG A 21 34.41 -0.86 -12.08
C ARG A 21 33.78 0.53 -12.12
N ILE A 22 32.52 0.62 -12.59
CA ILE A 22 31.73 1.84 -12.61
C ILE A 22 31.52 2.38 -11.18
N ARG A 23 31.31 1.50 -10.20
CA ARG A 23 31.17 1.87 -8.79
C ARG A 23 32.44 2.41 -8.15
N GLU A 24 33.59 1.86 -8.50
CA GLU A 24 34.90 2.30 -7.99
C GLU A 24 35.30 3.67 -8.53
N GLN A 25 34.86 4.03 -9.73
CA GLN A 25 35.18 5.31 -10.37
C GLN A 25 34.38 6.52 -9.80
N GLY A 26 33.43 6.28 -8.89
CA GLY A 26 32.76 7.39 -8.17
C GLY A 26 31.81 8.26 -9.00
N ASP A 27 31.54 7.89 -10.25
CA ASP A 27 30.69 8.66 -11.14
C ASP A 27 29.22 8.68 -10.66
N THR A 28 28.69 9.89 -10.46
CA THR A 28 27.35 10.13 -9.91
C THR A 28 26.23 9.61 -10.81
N VAL A 29 26.44 9.59 -12.13
CA VAL A 29 25.47 9.09 -13.12
C VAL A 29 25.09 7.63 -12.84
N TYR A 30 26.08 6.82 -12.49
CA TYR A 30 25.84 5.41 -12.16
C TYR A 30 25.28 5.17 -10.76
N LYS A 31 25.23 6.21 -9.92
CA LYS A 31 24.56 6.19 -8.62
C LYS A 31 23.08 6.60 -8.70
N GLY A 32 22.60 6.92 -9.92
CA GLY A 32 21.23 7.40 -10.12
C GLY A 32 21.03 8.87 -9.76
N VAL A 33 22.12 9.63 -9.63
CA VAL A 33 22.09 11.08 -9.46
C VAL A 33 22.25 11.72 -10.84
N PHE A 34 21.23 12.43 -11.28
CA PHE A 34 21.21 13.10 -12.57
C PHE A 34 21.24 14.62 -12.33
N GLU A 35 22.34 15.27 -12.75
CA GLU A 35 22.50 16.72 -12.61
C GLU A 35 21.99 17.47 -13.87
N ASP A 36 21.84 16.81 -14.99
CA ASP A 36 21.33 17.37 -16.23
C ASP A 36 19.82 17.71 -16.10
N VAL A 37 19.50 19.00 -16.24
CA VAL A 37 18.13 19.52 -16.09
C VAL A 37 17.18 18.96 -17.15
N GLN A 38 17.66 18.67 -18.38
CA GLN A 38 16.84 18.10 -19.44
C GLN A 38 16.49 16.64 -19.11
N LEU A 39 17.46 15.88 -18.59
CA LEU A 39 17.23 14.51 -18.15
C LEU A 39 16.29 14.46 -16.94
N GLN A 40 16.44 15.38 -15.96
CA GLN A 40 15.51 15.49 -14.84
C GLN A 40 14.08 15.77 -15.31
N ARG A 41 13.90 16.65 -16.29
CA ARG A 41 12.58 16.91 -16.90
C ARG A 41 12.03 15.68 -17.60
N ALA A 42 12.83 15.01 -18.41
CA ALA A 42 12.41 13.79 -19.10
C ALA A 42 12.00 12.66 -18.11
N ILE A 43 12.73 12.50 -17.00
CA ILE A 43 12.38 11.57 -15.93
C ILE A 43 11.04 11.97 -15.29
N ASN A 44 10.87 13.24 -14.96
CA ASN A 44 9.63 13.74 -14.36
C ASN A 44 8.41 13.56 -15.29
N GLU A 45 8.59 13.82 -16.58
CA GLU A 45 7.57 13.59 -17.61
C GLU A 45 7.23 12.08 -17.73
N ALA A 46 8.24 11.21 -17.70
CA ALA A 46 8.04 9.76 -17.81
C ALA A 46 7.22 9.18 -16.64
N VAL A 47 7.34 9.75 -15.43
CA VAL A 47 6.53 9.38 -14.26
C VAL A 47 5.22 10.18 -14.18
N GLY A 48 4.94 11.07 -15.15
CA GLY A 48 3.71 11.85 -15.21
C GLY A 48 3.65 13.02 -14.23
N GLY A 49 4.79 13.49 -13.73
CA GLY A 49 4.90 14.64 -12.82
C GLY A 49 4.46 14.38 -11.37
N PHE A 50 3.96 13.18 -11.07
CA PHE A 50 3.50 12.79 -9.75
C PHE A 50 4.26 11.57 -9.24
N PHE A 51 4.61 11.59 -7.97
CA PHE A 51 5.26 10.48 -7.30
C PHE A 51 4.31 9.84 -6.28
N SER A 52 4.32 8.51 -6.21
CA SER A 52 3.67 7.76 -5.12
C SER A 52 4.67 7.44 -4.01
N ALA A 53 4.18 7.01 -2.85
CA ALA A 53 5.04 6.48 -1.80
C ALA A 53 5.96 5.37 -2.32
N SER A 54 5.42 4.43 -3.12
CA SER A 54 6.20 3.33 -3.72
C SER A 54 7.28 3.82 -4.69
N HIS A 55 7.07 4.95 -5.39
CA HIS A 55 8.11 5.57 -6.21
C HIS A 55 9.28 6.04 -5.34
N LEU A 56 8.99 6.73 -4.23
CA LEU A 56 9.99 7.24 -3.30
C LEU A 56 10.75 6.11 -2.61
N GLU A 57 10.05 5.08 -2.14
CA GLU A 57 10.62 3.88 -1.52
C GLU A 57 11.56 3.15 -2.49
N THR A 58 11.11 2.95 -3.72
CA THR A 58 11.94 2.28 -4.74
C THR A 58 13.17 3.11 -5.06
N TYR A 59 13.05 4.43 -5.17
CA TYR A 59 14.17 5.32 -5.40
C TYR A 59 15.16 5.30 -4.23
N ALA A 60 14.67 5.39 -3.00
CA ALA A 60 15.50 5.34 -1.79
C ALA A 60 16.26 4.02 -1.66
N GLN A 61 15.61 2.90 -1.96
CA GLN A 61 16.25 1.59 -1.95
C GLN A 61 17.25 1.42 -3.10
N CYS A 62 16.88 1.83 -4.32
CA CYS A 62 17.70 1.69 -5.51
C CYS A 62 17.26 2.62 -6.65
N PRO A 63 17.96 3.74 -6.90
CA PRO A 63 17.66 4.63 -8.00
C PRO A 63 17.63 3.94 -9.38
N TYR A 64 18.47 2.95 -9.61
CA TYR A 64 18.45 2.15 -10.84
C TYR A 64 17.18 1.33 -10.99
N ARG A 65 16.70 0.74 -9.91
CA ARG A 65 15.42 0.01 -9.94
C ARG A 65 14.28 0.96 -10.26
N PHE A 66 14.29 2.17 -9.69
CA PHE A 66 13.33 3.21 -10.01
C PHE A 66 13.37 3.56 -11.51
N LEU A 67 14.57 3.82 -12.07
CA LEU A 67 14.75 4.12 -13.49
C LEU A 67 14.18 3.02 -14.39
N LEU A 68 14.53 1.76 -14.12
CA LEU A 68 14.07 0.62 -14.91
C LEU A 68 12.55 0.42 -14.80
N SER A 69 12.01 0.48 -13.60
CA SER A 69 10.60 0.12 -13.36
C SER A 69 9.62 1.24 -13.74
N TYR A 70 9.96 2.50 -13.45
CA TYR A 70 9.01 3.62 -13.58
C TYR A 70 9.30 4.56 -14.74
N VAL A 71 10.58 4.74 -15.11
CA VAL A 71 10.97 5.60 -16.24
C VAL A 71 10.99 4.82 -17.53
N TRP A 72 11.72 3.72 -17.58
CA TRP A 72 11.79 2.86 -18.76
C TRP A 72 10.66 1.83 -18.86
N LYS A 73 9.86 1.70 -17.78
CA LYS A 73 8.69 0.81 -17.71
C LYS A 73 9.02 -0.62 -18.14
N GLN A 74 10.22 -1.08 -17.80
CA GLN A 74 10.62 -2.46 -18.06
C GLN A 74 9.82 -3.37 -17.13
N GLN A 75 8.97 -4.20 -17.74
CA GLN A 75 8.24 -5.22 -17.03
C GLN A 75 9.11 -6.46 -16.88
N GLN A 76 8.99 -7.08 -15.71
CA GLN A 76 9.53 -8.40 -15.51
C GLN A 76 8.75 -9.39 -16.38
N TYR A 77 9.46 -10.30 -17.04
CA TYR A 77 8.79 -11.44 -17.68
C TYR A 77 8.13 -12.27 -16.60
N GLU A 78 6.81 -12.32 -16.60
CA GLU A 78 6.04 -13.14 -15.66
C GLU A 78 5.99 -14.56 -16.21
N GLU A 79 6.49 -15.51 -15.43
CA GLU A 79 6.26 -16.92 -15.73
C GLU A 79 4.77 -17.21 -15.60
N LEU A 80 4.21 -17.91 -16.58
CA LEU A 80 2.82 -18.36 -16.53
C LEU A 80 2.65 -19.27 -15.32
N THR A 81 1.99 -18.78 -14.30
CA THR A 81 1.67 -19.55 -13.10
C THR A 81 0.24 -20.09 -13.19
N GLU A 82 0.03 -21.31 -12.73
CA GLU A 82 -1.31 -21.92 -12.65
C GLU A 82 -2.17 -21.28 -11.55
N THR A 83 -1.54 -20.43 -10.74
CA THR A 83 -2.18 -19.73 -9.62
C THR A 83 -2.29 -18.23 -9.90
N VAL A 84 -3.30 -17.60 -9.32
CA VAL A 84 -3.46 -16.15 -9.39
C VAL A 84 -2.27 -15.47 -8.72
N GLU A 85 -1.72 -14.47 -9.39
CA GLU A 85 -0.58 -13.72 -8.89
C GLU A 85 -0.88 -12.99 -7.57
N PRO A 86 0.11 -12.89 -6.68
CA PRO A 86 -0.05 -12.22 -5.39
C PRO A 86 -0.54 -10.76 -5.50
N ALA A 87 -0.15 -10.04 -6.55
CA ALA A 87 -0.61 -8.67 -6.79
C ALA A 87 -2.09 -8.61 -7.16
N VAL A 88 -2.56 -9.55 -8.01
CA VAL A 88 -3.96 -9.68 -8.40
C VAL A 88 -4.82 -10.10 -7.21
N GLU A 89 -4.36 -11.08 -6.40
CA GLU A 89 -5.04 -11.44 -5.16
C GLU A 89 -5.15 -10.26 -4.19
N GLY A 90 -4.08 -9.45 -4.08
CA GLY A 90 -4.07 -8.22 -3.28
C GLY A 90 -5.13 -7.24 -3.76
N SER A 91 -5.14 -6.90 -5.04
CA SER A 91 -6.11 -5.98 -5.64
C SER A 91 -7.55 -6.47 -5.46
N LEU A 92 -7.81 -7.76 -5.66
CA LEU A 92 -9.13 -8.37 -5.43
C LEU A 92 -9.60 -8.20 -3.98
N LEU A 93 -8.71 -8.48 -3.02
CA LEU A 93 -9.03 -8.32 -1.59
C LEU A 93 -9.32 -6.86 -1.23
N HIS A 94 -8.55 -5.90 -1.77
CA HIS A 94 -8.80 -4.47 -1.57
C HIS A 94 -10.16 -4.06 -2.15
N ASP A 95 -10.51 -4.48 -3.38
CA ASP A 95 -11.80 -4.17 -4.00
C ASP A 95 -12.98 -4.72 -3.19
N VAL A 96 -12.85 -5.95 -2.65
CA VAL A 96 -13.89 -6.53 -1.78
C VAL A 96 -14.03 -5.74 -0.48
N LEU A 97 -12.92 -5.43 0.19
CA LEU A 97 -12.92 -4.67 1.44
C LEU A 97 -13.46 -3.25 1.24
N ALA A 98 -13.07 -2.59 0.14
CA ALA A 98 -13.55 -1.26 -0.20
C ALA A 98 -15.06 -1.25 -0.38
N ARG A 99 -15.62 -2.15 -1.19
CA ARG A 99 -17.07 -2.25 -1.42
C ARG A 99 -17.84 -2.59 -0.14
N PHE A 100 -17.33 -3.55 0.63
CA PHE A 100 -17.95 -3.94 1.89
C PHE A 100 -17.98 -2.76 2.89
N MET A 101 -16.84 -2.08 3.08
CA MET A 101 -16.75 -0.96 4.01
C MET A 101 -17.50 0.28 3.52
N ALA A 102 -17.58 0.51 2.20
CA ALA A 102 -18.37 1.60 1.63
C ALA A 102 -19.88 1.47 1.94
N GLY A 103 -20.40 0.24 2.06
CA GLY A 103 -21.76 -0.02 2.51
C GLY A 103 -22.02 0.27 3.99
N HIS A 104 -20.97 0.51 4.78
CA HIS A 104 -21.03 0.70 6.23
C HIS A 104 -20.34 1.99 6.71
N LEU A 105 -20.29 3.01 5.85
CA LEU A 105 -19.73 4.32 6.21
C LEU A 105 -20.53 4.96 7.35
N HIS A 106 -19.81 5.61 8.27
CA HIS A 106 -20.34 6.30 9.45
C HIS A 106 -21.06 5.37 10.44
N GLU A 107 -20.93 4.07 10.28
CA GLU A 107 -21.58 3.08 11.13
C GLU A 107 -20.60 2.03 11.65
N LYS A 108 -20.98 1.41 12.78
CA LYS A 108 -20.24 0.26 13.30
C LYS A 108 -20.82 -1.02 12.73
N LEU A 109 -19.96 -1.92 12.30
CA LEU A 109 -20.34 -3.28 11.91
C LEU A 109 -21.03 -4.04 13.06
N THR A 110 -20.73 -3.67 14.31
CA THR A 110 -21.34 -4.29 15.51
C THR A 110 -22.84 -4.04 15.66
N LYS A 111 -23.42 -3.14 14.86
CA LYS A 111 -24.88 -2.93 14.79
C LYS A 111 -25.62 -4.05 14.04
N TYR A 112 -24.91 -4.81 13.22
CA TYR A 112 -25.47 -5.83 12.34
C TYR A 112 -25.22 -7.23 12.87
N PRO A 113 -26.14 -8.19 12.62
CA PRO A 113 -25.89 -9.58 12.93
C PRO A 113 -24.66 -10.11 12.15
N PRO A 114 -23.74 -10.86 12.77
CA PRO A 114 -22.57 -11.41 12.08
C PRO A 114 -22.92 -12.28 10.86
N THR A 115 -24.05 -12.98 10.89
CA THR A 115 -24.54 -13.79 9.77
C THR A 115 -24.90 -12.96 8.56
N GLU A 116 -25.50 -11.80 8.74
CA GLU A 116 -25.82 -10.85 7.69
C GLU A 116 -24.54 -10.27 7.06
N LEU A 117 -23.59 -9.82 7.88
CA LEU A 117 -22.31 -9.30 7.42
C LEU A 117 -21.50 -10.35 6.63
N ILE A 118 -21.54 -11.61 7.05
CA ILE A 118 -20.89 -12.72 6.33
C ILE A 118 -21.57 -12.91 4.97
N SER A 119 -22.90 -12.91 4.90
CA SER A 119 -23.62 -13.05 3.62
C SER A 119 -23.27 -11.91 2.66
N GLN A 120 -23.33 -10.67 3.13
CA GLN A 120 -22.97 -9.49 2.33
C GLN A 120 -21.51 -9.58 1.81
N LEU A 121 -20.58 -10.00 2.67
CA LEU A 121 -19.17 -10.15 2.29
C LEU A 121 -18.98 -11.24 1.23
N ASP A 122 -19.68 -12.36 1.35
CA ASP A 122 -19.64 -13.47 0.39
C ASP A 122 -20.26 -13.07 -0.98
N ASP A 123 -21.35 -12.30 -0.97
CA ASP A 123 -21.99 -11.77 -2.19
C ASP A 123 -21.06 -10.80 -2.91
N ILE A 124 -20.45 -9.86 -2.18
CA ILE A 124 -19.47 -8.91 -2.75
C ILE A 124 -18.26 -9.68 -3.28
N MET A 125 -17.72 -10.63 -2.52
CA MET A 125 -16.59 -11.46 -2.98
C MET A 125 -16.93 -12.19 -4.28
N THR A 126 -18.15 -12.70 -4.41
CA THR A 126 -18.60 -13.39 -5.63
C THR A 126 -18.64 -12.42 -6.81
N SER A 127 -19.28 -11.25 -6.64
CA SER A 127 -19.36 -10.23 -7.69
C SER A 127 -17.97 -9.76 -8.16
N VAL A 128 -17.07 -9.47 -7.23
CA VAL A 128 -15.70 -9.04 -7.56
C VAL A 128 -14.93 -10.14 -8.28
N CYS A 129 -15.03 -11.40 -7.84
CA CYS A 129 -14.41 -12.51 -8.56
C CYS A 129 -14.91 -12.63 -9.99
N ASP A 130 -16.20 -12.51 -10.22
CA ASP A 130 -16.81 -12.60 -11.56
C ASP A 130 -16.34 -11.44 -12.46
N GLU A 131 -16.20 -10.23 -11.91
CA GLU A 131 -15.64 -9.08 -12.64
C GLU A 131 -14.17 -9.32 -13.02
N TYR A 132 -13.37 -9.88 -12.11
CA TYR A 132 -11.95 -10.18 -12.37
C TYR A 132 -11.77 -11.28 -13.42
N ILE A 133 -12.63 -12.28 -13.42
CA ILE A 133 -12.66 -13.34 -14.43
C ILE A 133 -13.08 -12.77 -15.77
N THR A 134 -14.18 -12.02 -15.82
CA THR A 134 -14.69 -11.40 -17.05
C THR A 134 -13.69 -10.40 -17.63
N GLY A 135 -13.02 -9.63 -16.77
CA GLY A 135 -11.95 -8.70 -17.15
C GLY A 135 -10.61 -9.37 -17.48
N LYS A 136 -10.55 -10.71 -17.52
CA LYS A 136 -9.34 -11.51 -17.80
C LYS A 136 -8.15 -11.23 -16.87
N LYS A 137 -8.42 -10.72 -15.68
CA LYS A 137 -7.39 -10.55 -14.64
C LYS A 137 -7.10 -11.86 -13.91
N ILE A 138 -8.05 -12.79 -13.92
CA ILE A 138 -7.93 -14.13 -13.33
C ILE A 138 -8.28 -15.16 -14.39
N ALA A 139 -7.38 -16.11 -14.61
CA ALA A 139 -7.66 -17.32 -15.38
C ALA A 139 -8.31 -18.37 -14.46
N VAL A 140 -9.43 -18.94 -14.93
CA VAL A 140 -10.08 -20.03 -14.19
C VAL A 140 -9.34 -21.33 -14.50
N THR A 141 -8.47 -21.72 -13.58
CA THR A 141 -7.72 -22.98 -13.59
C THR A 141 -8.33 -23.97 -12.60
N ASP A 142 -7.86 -25.21 -12.58
CA ASP A 142 -8.27 -26.22 -11.58
C ASP A 142 -7.91 -25.81 -10.13
N PHE A 143 -6.94 -24.89 -9.97
CA PHE A 143 -6.54 -24.36 -8.67
C PHE A 143 -7.42 -23.21 -8.18
N TRP A 144 -8.16 -22.53 -9.09
CA TRP A 144 -8.97 -21.35 -8.75
C TRP A 144 -9.98 -21.60 -7.62
N PRO A 145 -10.76 -22.71 -7.59
CA PRO A 145 -11.70 -22.95 -6.50
C PRO A 145 -11.03 -23.00 -5.12
N SER A 146 -9.83 -23.56 -5.04
CA SER A 146 -9.07 -23.65 -3.78
C SER A 146 -8.51 -22.29 -3.36
N GLN A 147 -8.02 -21.50 -4.32
CA GLN A 147 -7.54 -20.14 -4.08
C GLN A 147 -8.69 -19.22 -3.64
N ARG A 148 -9.82 -19.22 -4.35
CA ARG A 148 -11.02 -18.47 -3.97
C ARG A 148 -11.47 -18.79 -2.54
N ARG A 149 -11.47 -20.09 -2.17
CA ARG A 149 -11.79 -20.50 -0.80
C ARG A 149 -10.82 -19.93 0.24
N LYS A 150 -9.52 -19.93 -0.08
CA LYS A 150 -8.48 -19.34 0.78
C LYS A 150 -8.69 -17.83 0.96
N LEU A 151 -8.97 -17.09 -0.10
CA LEU A 151 -9.23 -15.66 -0.04
C LEU A 151 -10.50 -15.35 0.79
N ASN A 152 -11.56 -16.13 0.61
CA ASN A 152 -12.78 -16.00 1.41
C ASN A 152 -12.51 -16.25 2.90
N LEU A 153 -11.68 -17.25 3.26
CA LEU A 153 -11.29 -17.48 4.65
C LEU A 153 -10.51 -16.30 5.25
N LEU A 154 -9.63 -15.64 4.47
CA LEU A 154 -8.92 -14.44 4.93
C LEU A 154 -9.91 -13.31 5.24
N LEU A 155 -10.87 -13.05 4.36
CA LEU A 155 -11.90 -12.03 4.53
C LEU A 155 -12.81 -12.31 5.74
N ARG A 156 -13.26 -13.53 5.93
CA ARG A 156 -14.07 -13.92 7.10
C ARG A 156 -13.30 -13.78 8.42
N ARG A 157 -12.00 -14.13 8.42
CA ARG A 157 -11.14 -13.90 9.60
C ARG A 157 -10.94 -12.40 9.86
N TRP A 158 -10.74 -11.60 8.80
CA TRP A 158 -10.69 -10.16 8.91
C TRP A 158 -11.98 -9.61 9.57
N LEU A 159 -13.16 -10.00 9.06
CA LEU A 159 -14.44 -9.55 9.59
C LEU A 159 -14.61 -9.89 11.08
N GLN A 160 -14.27 -11.12 11.49
CA GLN A 160 -14.32 -11.51 12.91
C GLN A 160 -13.42 -10.63 13.77
N ARG A 161 -12.19 -10.35 13.33
CA ARG A 161 -11.26 -9.47 14.05
C ARG A 161 -11.71 -8.02 14.05
N GLU A 162 -12.28 -7.55 12.94
CA GLU A 162 -12.82 -6.20 12.85
C GLU A 162 -13.98 -5.97 13.82
N LEU A 163 -14.88 -6.93 13.96
CA LEU A 163 -15.96 -6.87 14.96
C LEU A 163 -15.43 -6.78 16.40
N VAL A 164 -14.39 -7.54 16.72
CA VAL A 164 -13.71 -7.47 18.02
C VAL A 164 -13.03 -6.11 18.20
N TYR A 165 -12.36 -5.62 17.16
CA TYR A 165 -11.69 -4.34 17.16
C TYR A 165 -12.68 -3.19 17.39
N GLN A 166 -13.79 -3.14 16.66
CA GLN A 166 -14.80 -2.07 16.80
C GLN A 166 -15.52 -2.06 18.14
N LYS A 167 -15.55 -3.20 18.86
CA LYS A 167 -16.00 -3.24 20.26
C LYS A 167 -14.98 -2.63 21.21
N LYS A 168 -13.68 -2.90 20.99
CA LYS A 168 -12.60 -2.42 21.86
C LYS A 168 -12.34 -0.92 21.67
N TRP A 169 -12.41 -0.43 20.41
CA TRP A 169 -12.13 0.95 20.02
C TRP A 169 -13.43 1.69 19.66
N GLU A 170 -14.28 1.80 20.66
CA GLU A 170 -15.68 2.23 20.51
C GLU A 170 -15.93 3.53 19.75
N PRO A 171 -15.17 4.64 19.85
CA PRO A 171 -15.57 5.83 19.12
C PRO A 171 -15.29 5.77 17.62
N PHE A 172 -14.37 4.89 17.16
CA PHE A 172 -13.94 4.89 15.76
C PHE A 172 -14.95 4.22 14.82
N VAL A 173 -15.33 4.95 13.77
CA VAL A 173 -16.15 4.45 12.66
C VAL A 173 -15.48 4.79 11.31
N PRO A 174 -15.67 3.98 10.25
CA PRO A 174 -15.16 4.29 8.94
C PRO A 174 -15.88 5.53 8.36
N VAL A 175 -15.11 6.50 7.89
CA VAL A 175 -15.67 7.74 7.34
C VAL A 175 -15.34 7.96 5.88
N LYS A 176 -14.21 7.42 5.41
CA LYS A 176 -13.80 7.46 3.99
C LYS A 176 -13.13 6.14 3.61
N ILE A 177 -13.41 5.69 2.39
CA ILE A 177 -12.82 4.49 1.78
C ILE A 177 -12.25 4.89 0.42
N GLU A 178 -11.09 4.32 0.04
CA GLU A 178 -10.43 4.59 -1.23
C GLU A 178 -10.27 6.09 -1.50
N TRP A 179 -9.81 6.83 -0.48
CA TRP A 179 -9.66 8.28 -0.57
C TRP A 179 -8.44 8.65 -1.43
N ASP A 180 -8.70 9.29 -2.58
CA ASP A 180 -7.68 9.71 -3.54
C ASP A 180 -7.11 11.10 -3.22
N PHE A 181 -5.80 11.26 -3.43
CA PHE A 181 -5.14 12.55 -3.54
C PHE A 181 -4.16 12.55 -4.72
N GLY A 182 -4.08 13.67 -5.45
CA GLY A 182 -3.29 13.77 -6.68
C GLY A 182 -3.73 12.82 -7.80
N ARG A 183 -4.95 12.29 -7.72
CA ARG A 183 -5.54 11.35 -8.69
C ARG A 183 -6.96 11.78 -8.97
N ASN A 184 -7.49 11.40 -10.14
CA ASN A 184 -8.91 11.59 -10.51
C ASN A 184 -9.43 13.02 -10.27
N GLY A 185 -8.56 14.05 -10.48
CA GLY A 185 -8.92 15.46 -10.26
C GLY A 185 -8.77 15.95 -8.82
N SER A 186 -8.37 15.11 -7.87
CA SER A 186 -8.11 15.49 -6.48
C SER A 186 -6.79 16.27 -6.37
N ALA A 187 -6.71 17.18 -5.39
CA ALA A 187 -5.50 17.93 -5.11
C ALA A 187 -4.35 17.00 -4.66
N PRO A 188 -3.11 17.21 -5.15
CA PRO A 188 -1.95 16.46 -4.72
C PRO A 188 -1.42 16.95 -3.36
N LEU A 189 -0.68 16.09 -2.66
CA LEU A 189 0.22 16.55 -1.62
C LEU A 189 1.43 17.23 -2.28
N VAL A 190 1.69 18.46 -1.90
CA VAL A 190 2.84 19.24 -2.39
C VAL A 190 3.89 19.31 -1.31
N LEU A 191 5.11 18.84 -1.61
CA LEU A 191 6.28 18.98 -0.74
C LEU A 191 7.26 19.97 -1.36
N GLU A 192 7.74 20.93 -0.56
CA GLU A 192 8.81 21.83 -0.95
C GLU A 192 10.16 21.25 -0.50
N VAL A 193 11.04 20.98 -1.46
CA VAL A 193 12.35 20.36 -1.22
C VAL A 193 13.40 21.14 -2.00
N ASN A 194 14.40 21.67 -1.32
CA ASN A 194 15.54 22.37 -1.94
C ASN A 194 15.16 23.42 -2.98
N GLY A 195 14.07 24.19 -2.71
CA GLY A 195 13.58 25.25 -3.61
C GLY A 195 12.76 24.74 -4.81
N GLY A 196 12.53 23.44 -4.90
CA GLY A 196 11.63 22.81 -5.87
C GLY A 196 10.36 22.28 -5.22
N LYS A 197 9.39 21.87 -6.04
CA LYS A 197 8.14 21.25 -5.60
C LYS A 197 8.05 19.83 -6.12
N ILE A 198 7.68 18.91 -5.23
CA ILE A 198 7.37 17.52 -5.55
C ILE A 198 5.87 17.32 -5.31
N TYR A 199 5.19 16.76 -6.30
CA TYR A 199 3.78 16.46 -6.23
C TYR A 199 3.59 14.98 -5.95
N LEU A 200 2.89 14.66 -4.86
CA LEU A 200 2.62 13.29 -4.49
C LEU A 200 1.16 12.94 -4.70
N ASN A 201 0.96 11.71 -5.15
CA ASN A 201 -0.35 11.10 -5.30
C ASN A 201 -0.46 9.80 -4.50
N GLY A 202 -1.68 9.41 -4.23
CA GLY A 202 -1.95 8.13 -3.57
C GLY A 202 -3.42 7.88 -3.40
N ARG A 203 -3.71 6.73 -2.80
CA ARG A 203 -5.04 6.31 -2.41
C ARG A 203 -4.97 5.67 -1.04
N ILE A 204 -5.78 6.16 -0.12
CA ILE A 204 -5.87 5.64 1.24
C ILE A 204 -7.03 4.65 1.31
N ASP A 205 -6.75 3.41 1.68
CA ASP A 205 -7.75 2.34 1.70
C ASP A 205 -8.92 2.65 2.63
N ARG A 206 -8.62 3.10 3.85
CA ARG A 206 -9.65 3.38 4.86
C ARG A 206 -9.22 4.48 5.83
N ILE A 207 -10.14 5.39 6.10
CA ILE A 207 -10.02 6.42 7.13
C ILE A 207 -11.15 6.22 8.13
N ASP A 208 -10.79 6.06 9.40
CA ASP A 208 -11.71 5.99 10.53
C ASP A 208 -11.70 7.31 11.31
N SER A 209 -12.80 7.67 11.96
CA SER A 209 -12.90 8.84 12.84
C SER A 209 -13.58 8.50 14.16
N ASP A 210 -13.14 9.17 15.23
CA ASP A 210 -13.78 9.18 16.53
C ASP A 210 -14.61 10.45 16.81
N GLY A 211 -14.78 11.27 15.76
CA GLY A 211 -15.42 12.58 15.84
C GLY A 211 -14.49 13.73 16.23
N ASN A 212 -13.33 13.44 16.83
CA ASN A 212 -12.31 14.41 17.23
C ASN A 212 -11.06 14.36 16.34
N GLY A 213 -10.86 13.24 15.64
CA GLY A 213 -9.75 13.07 14.75
C GLY A 213 -9.91 11.85 13.85
N ILE A 214 -8.94 11.67 12.98
CA ILE A 214 -8.94 10.63 11.93
C ILE A 214 -7.74 9.71 12.05
N PHE A 215 -7.96 8.45 11.68
CA PHE A 215 -6.97 7.39 11.73
C PHE A 215 -6.95 6.60 10.40
N VAL A 216 -5.76 6.37 9.83
CA VAL A 216 -5.56 5.66 8.56
C VAL A 216 -5.34 4.17 8.79
N THR A 217 -6.02 3.35 8.00
CA THR A 217 -5.72 1.92 7.90
C THR A 217 -5.42 1.56 6.44
N ASP A 218 -4.26 0.95 6.21
CA ASP A 218 -3.84 0.38 4.93
C ASP A 218 -3.81 -1.14 5.02
N TYR A 219 -4.48 -1.80 4.08
CA TYR A 219 -4.57 -3.26 4.06
C TYR A 219 -3.39 -3.87 3.31
N LYS A 220 -2.74 -4.84 3.92
CA LYS A 220 -1.69 -5.64 3.28
C LYS A 220 -2.11 -7.10 3.20
N ARG A 221 -2.00 -7.68 2.00
CA ARG A 221 -2.34 -9.10 1.80
C ARG A 221 -1.54 -10.02 2.74
N SER A 222 -0.23 -9.80 2.86
CA SER A 222 0.66 -10.70 3.61
C SER A 222 1.62 -9.98 4.54
N GLN A 223 2.65 -9.35 4.00
CA GLN A 223 3.71 -8.71 4.77
C GLN A 223 3.36 -7.25 5.06
N THR A 224 3.61 -6.84 6.28
CA THR A 224 3.60 -5.44 6.70
C THR A 224 5.01 -5.02 7.02
N PRO A 225 5.36 -3.74 6.86
CA PRO A 225 6.68 -3.25 7.22
C PRO A 225 7.04 -3.58 8.67
N SER A 226 8.31 -3.86 8.89
CA SER A 226 8.87 -4.01 10.23
C SER A 226 9.02 -2.65 10.91
N GLY A 227 9.19 -2.64 12.23
CA GLY A 227 9.46 -1.40 12.98
C GLY A 227 10.75 -0.71 12.54
N SER A 228 11.79 -1.47 12.14
CA SER A 228 13.02 -0.93 11.57
C SER A 228 12.81 -0.25 10.22
N GLU A 229 12.08 -0.88 9.30
CA GLU A 229 11.77 -0.29 7.99
C GLU A 229 11.01 1.04 8.13
N LEU A 230 10.09 1.12 9.10
CA LEU A 230 9.37 2.36 9.40
C LEU A 230 10.30 3.45 9.98
N THR A 231 11.20 3.10 10.91
CA THR A 231 12.09 4.06 11.55
C THR A 231 13.25 4.51 10.64
N GLU A 232 13.69 3.65 9.73
CA GLU A 232 14.73 3.94 8.74
C GLU A 232 14.18 4.67 7.51
N GLY A 233 12.86 4.90 7.42
CA GLY A 233 12.23 5.56 6.29
C GLY A 233 12.26 4.73 4.99
N LEU A 234 12.31 3.41 5.10
CA LEU A 234 12.26 2.49 3.97
C LEU A 234 10.83 2.17 3.54
N ASP A 235 9.86 2.46 4.41
CA ASP A 235 8.43 2.44 4.12
C ASP A 235 7.85 3.83 4.39
N LEU A 236 7.33 4.46 3.35
CA LEU A 236 6.85 5.83 3.35
C LEU A 236 5.33 5.96 3.17
N GLN A 237 4.64 4.85 3.00
CA GLN A 237 3.22 4.88 2.63
C GLN A 237 2.37 5.56 3.71
N ILE A 238 2.43 5.09 4.95
CA ILE A 238 1.67 5.73 6.05
C ILE A 238 2.14 7.17 6.32
N PRO A 239 3.44 7.50 6.42
CA PRO A 239 3.88 8.89 6.53
C PRO A 239 3.32 9.82 5.45
N VAL A 240 3.37 9.42 4.18
CA VAL A 240 2.83 10.20 3.06
C VAL A 240 1.32 10.38 3.19
N TYR A 241 0.59 9.35 3.59
CA TYR A 241 -0.86 9.42 3.80
C TYR A 241 -1.24 10.40 4.94
N LEU A 242 -0.52 10.35 6.06
CA LEU A 242 -0.75 11.26 7.19
C LEU A 242 -0.44 12.71 6.80
N MET A 243 0.64 12.94 6.04
CA MET A 243 0.97 14.28 5.51
C MET A 243 -0.09 14.78 4.53
N ALA A 244 -0.58 13.92 3.64
CA ALA A 244 -1.63 14.28 2.69
C ALA A 244 -2.92 14.68 3.41
N LEU A 245 -3.34 13.93 4.41
CA LEU A 245 -4.51 14.27 5.21
C LEU A 245 -4.33 15.56 5.99
N ALA A 246 -3.18 15.77 6.63
CA ALA A 246 -2.90 17.00 7.36
C ALA A 246 -2.90 18.25 6.46
N ALA A 247 -2.45 18.11 5.20
CA ALA A 247 -2.42 19.21 4.25
C ALA A 247 -3.76 19.47 3.55
N LEU A 248 -4.49 18.40 3.20
CA LEU A 248 -5.69 18.49 2.35
C LEU A 248 -7.01 18.45 3.15
N GLU A 249 -6.98 17.99 4.38
CA GLU A 249 -8.13 17.95 5.32
C GLU A 249 -7.78 18.70 6.63
N PRO A 250 -7.41 20.00 6.58
CA PRO A 250 -6.84 20.71 7.73
C PRO A 250 -7.83 20.85 8.90
N GLN A 251 -9.13 20.67 8.67
CA GLN A 251 -10.17 20.65 9.70
C GLN A 251 -10.14 19.33 10.51
N SER A 252 -9.50 18.29 10.01
CA SER A 252 -9.46 16.97 10.66
C SER A 252 -8.13 16.80 11.40
N LYS A 253 -8.18 16.53 12.70
CA LYS A 253 -6.99 16.21 13.48
C LYS A 253 -6.51 14.81 13.09
N VAL A 254 -5.31 14.71 12.52
CA VAL A 254 -4.69 13.41 12.19
C VAL A 254 -4.15 12.78 13.47
N LEU A 255 -4.68 11.62 13.85
CA LEU A 255 -4.31 10.88 15.06
C LEU A 255 -3.22 9.84 14.79
N GLY A 256 -3.13 9.34 13.58
CA GLY A 256 -2.15 8.34 13.18
C GLY A 256 -2.64 7.46 12.05
N GLY A 257 -1.87 6.41 11.78
CA GLY A 257 -2.20 5.41 10.76
C GLY A 257 -1.32 4.18 10.87
N GLY A 258 -1.75 3.10 10.22
CA GLY A 258 -0.97 1.87 10.21
C GLY A 258 -1.53 0.79 9.31
N TYR A 259 -0.89 -0.35 9.38
CA TYR A 259 -1.13 -1.49 8.51
C TYR A 259 -2.04 -2.53 9.14
N TYR A 260 -2.82 -3.19 8.30
CA TYR A 260 -3.56 -4.39 8.65
C TYR A 260 -3.10 -5.56 7.77
N SER A 261 -2.49 -6.57 8.36
CA SER A 261 -2.15 -7.82 7.66
C SER A 261 -3.37 -8.74 7.57
N LEU A 262 -3.88 -8.96 6.35
CA LEU A 262 -5.01 -9.88 6.12
C LEU A 262 -4.61 -11.33 6.41
N LYS A 263 -3.39 -11.73 6.05
CA LYS A 263 -2.87 -13.08 6.31
C LYS A 263 -2.83 -13.40 7.81
N GLU A 264 -2.41 -12.45 8.64
CA GLU A 264 -2.29 -12.65 10.08
C GLU A 264 -3.55 -12.22 10.84
N ALA A 265 -4.46 -11.52 10.16
CA ALA A 265 -5.67 -10.92 10.72
C ALA A 265 -5.36 -10.03 11.95
N LYS A 266 -4.35 -9.17 11.80
CA LYS A 266 -3.86 -8.27 12.88
C LYS A 266 -3.50 -6.90 12.34
N ARG A 267 -3.68 -5.88 13.18
CA ARG A 267 -3.07 -4.56 12.97
C ARG A 267 -1.60 -4.61 13.36
N LYS A 268 -0.73 -4.05 12.52
CA LYS A 268 0.72 -4.09 12.69
C LYS A 268 1.33 -2.79 12.25
N GLY A 269 2.38 -2.38 12.97
CA GLY A 269 3.18 -1.22 12.60
C GLY A 269 2.35 0.05 12.43
N GLY A 270 2.98 1.18 12.46
CA GLY A 270 2.31 2.44 12.19
C GLY A 270 2.80 3.57 13.05
N PHE A 271 2.18 4.72 12.86
CA PHE A 271 2.50 5.96 13.54
C PHE A 271 1.28 6.44 14.31
N ALA A 272 1.48 6.85 15.56
CA ALA A 272 0.44 7.44 16.37
C ALA A 272 0.94 8.72 17.02
N MET A 273 0.08 9.73 17.11
CA MET A 273 0.38 10.95 17.85
C MET A 273 0.50 10.62 19.35
N GLN A 274 1.50 11.17 20.01
CA GLN A 274 1.77 10.94 21.45
C GLN A 274 0.60 11.27 22.39
N THR A 275 -0.37 12.03 21.92
CA THR A 275 -1.58 12.41 22.67
C THR A 275 -2.63 11.30 22.78
N LEU A 276 -2.49 10.22 22.00
CA LEU A 276 -3.33 9.05 22.16
C LEU A 276 -2.77 8.17 23.28
N GLY A 277 -3.35 8.24 24.45
CA GLY A 277 -2.96 7.43 25.62
C GLY A 277 -3.07 5.92 25.40
N LYS A 278 -3.82 5.49 24.37
CA LYS A 278 -3.88 4.13 23.84
C LYS A 278 -3.94 4.22 22.33
N THR A 279 -3.04 3.54 21.61
CA THR A 279 -3.07 3.48 20.17
C THR A 279 -3.90 2.28 19.69
N PRO A 280 -4.57 2.37 18.52
CA PRO A 280 -5.24 1.22 17.92
C PRO A 280 -4.27 0.12 17.42
N PHE A 281 -2.98 0.28 17.67
CA PHE A 281 -1.97 -0.75 17.44
C PHE A 281 -1.66 -1.49 18.72
N THR A 282 -1.69 -2.82 18.67
CA THR A 282 -1.21 -3.66 19.76
C THR A 282 0.27 -3.37 20.01
N THR A 283 0.58 -2.82 21.15
CA THR A 283 1.94 -2.89 21.68
C THR A 283 2.20 -4.33 22.14
N ARG A 284 3.46 -4.80 22.07
CA ARG A 284 3.88 -6.16 22.46
C ARG A 284 3.35 -6.66 23.82
N SER A 285 2.86 -5.76 24.67
CA SER A 285 2.34 -6.05 26.01
C SER A 285 0.88 -6.52 26.06
N GLU A 286 0.12 -6.45 24.95
CA GLU A 286 -1.31 -6.83 24.92
C GLU A 286 -1.58 -8.23 24.34
N GLU A 287 -0.56 -8.97 23.93
CA GLU A 287 -0.66 -10.34 23.41
C GLU A 287 -0.51 -11.45 24.48
N ARG A 288 -0.55 -11.10 25.80
CA ARG A 288 -0.53 -12.09 26.89
C ARG A 288 -1.90 -12.29 27.49
#